data_0fca2cbf2d303ff7a2e1470f92260378
#
_entry.id   0fca2cbf2d303ff7a2e1470f92260378
#
_cell.length_a   1.000
_cell.length_b   1.000
_cell.length_c   1.000
_cell.angle_alpha   90.00
_cell.angle_beta   90.00
_cell.angle_gamma   90.00
#
_symmetry.space_group_name_H-M   'P 1'
#
loop_
_entity.id
_entity.type
_entity.pdbx_description
1 polymer ?
#
loop_
_entity_poly.entity_id
_entity_poly.type
_entity_poly.pdbx_seq_one_letter_code
_entity_poly.pdbx_strand_id
1 'polypeptide(L)'
;NLKTAFANESAAMVRYEIFAEKAKQNGDEEISQVFRTTAKNEKAHAQIWLGLIYGGIPEAADALEKAMHGENYEWTQMYKEYAETARQEGLDNIADLFEKVGDIEKEHESRFKLFVNKLTDGSLFTSCGETVWLCRNCGHIHCGSTPPEYCPVCRKPQGYFQRKDD
;
A
#
# COMPACT_ATOMS: atom_id res chain seq x y z
N ASN A 1 12.59 19.35 8.20
CA ASN A 1 11.92 19.95 7.04
C ASN A 1 11.49 18.91 5.98
N LEU A 2 12.37 17.92 5.61
CA LEU A 2 12.03 16.92 4.57
C LEU A 2 10.81 16.08 4.94
N LYS A 3 10.74 15.57 6.18
CA LYS A 3 9.59 14.79 6.65
C LYS A 3 8.30 15.60 6.65
N THR A 4 8.36 16.87 7.05
CA THR A 4 7.21 17.78 7.02
C THR A 4 6.75 18.07 5.60
N ALA A 5 7.69 18.33 4.69
CA ALA A 5 7.38 18.52 3.27
C ALA A 5 6.72 17.26 2.68
N PHE A 6 7.30 16.09 2.88
CA PHE A 6 6.71 14.82 2.46
C PHE A 6 5.28 14.62 2.97
N ALA A 7 5.06 14.85 4.28
CA ALA A 7 3.73 14.71 4.89
C ALA A 7 2.70 15.68 4.28
N ASN A 8 3.08 16.95 4.09
CA ASN A 8 2.18 17.96 3.53
C ASN A 8 1.80 17.67 2.08
N GLU A 9 2.78 17.30 1.23
CA GLU A 9 2.52 16.96 -0.17
C GLU A 9 1.67 15.69 -0.30
N SER A 10 1.96 14.67 0.53
CA SER A 10 1.16 13.44 0.59
C SER A 10 -0.28 13.73 1.01
N ALA A 11 -0.49 14.55 2.03
CA ALA A 11 -1.82 14.97 2.47
C ALA A 11 -2.54 15.84 1.43
N ALA A 12 -1.83 16.71 0.71
CA ALA A 12 -2.38 17.51 -0.38
C ALA A 12 -2.82 16.61 -1.54
N MET A 13 -1.99 15.65 -1.94
CA MET A 13 -2.32 14.66 -2.98
C MET A 13 -3.66 13.96 -2.67
N VAL A 14 -3.79 13.37 -1.48
CA VAL A 14 -5.01 12.64 -1.09
C VAL A 14 -6.23 13.57 -1.02
N ARG A 15 -6.09 14.77 -0.44
CA ARG A 15 -7.19 15.75 -0.41
C ARG A 15 -7.67 16.11 -1.80
N TYR A 16 -6.78 16.34 -2.74
CA TYR A 16 -7.13 16.73 -4.11
C TYR A 16 -7.78 15.58 -4.88
N GLU A 17 -7.38 14.33 -4.65
CA GLU A 17 -8.08 13.17 -5.20
C GLU A 17 -9.53 13.08 -4.70
N ILE A 18 -9.76 13.26 -3.39
CA ILE A 18 -11.11 13.29 -2.80
C ILE A 18 -11.94 14.47 -3.36
N PHE A 19 -11.35 15.65 -3.49
CA PHE A 19 -12.02 16.82 -4.07
C PHE A 19 -12.36 16.63 -5.54
N ALA A 20 -11.48 15.98 -6.30
CA ALA A 20 -11.73 15.63 -7.69
C ALA A 20 -12.92 14.68 -7.84
N GLU A 21 -13.01 13.67 -6.98
CA GLU A 21 -14.15 12.75 -6.97
C GLU A 21 -15.46 13.47 -6.66
N LYS A 22 -15.45 14.38 -5.68
CA LYS A 22 -16.63 15.16 -5.33
C LYS A 22 -17.05 16.10 -6.44
N ALA A 23 -16.12 16.82 -7.07
CA ALA A 23 -16.39 17.66 -8.22
C ALA A 23 -17.02 16.88 -9.38
N LYS A 24 -16.46 15.67 -9.67
CA LYS A 24 -17.02 14.80 -10.71
C LYS A 24 -18.45 14.34 -10.39
N GLN A 25 -18.75 13.98 -9.14
CA GLN A 25 -20.12 13.63 -8.71
C GLN A 25 -21.11 14.77 -8.90
N ASN A 26 -20.64 16.01 -8.77
CA ASN A 26 -21.46 17.20 -8.98
C ASN A 26 -21.63 17.57 -10.47
N GLY A 27 -20.90 16.93 -11.39
CA GLY A 27 -20.90 17.26 -12.82
C GLY A 27 -19.84 18.30 -13.23
N ASP A 28 -18.98 18.73 -12.30
CA ASP A 28 -17.94 19.74 -12.51
C ASP A 28 -16.65 19.11 -13.06
N GLU A 29 -16.70 18.52 -14.27
CA GLU A 29 -15.61 17.71 -14.84
C GLU A 29 -14.29 18.51 -15.02
N GLU A 30 -14.37 19.78 -15.42
CA GLU A 30 -13.17 20.64 -15.56
C GLU A 30 -12.49 20.86 -14.21
N ILE A 31 -13.26 21.14 -13.15
CA ILE A 31 -12.75 21.31 -11.79
C ILE A 31 -12.16 20.00 -11.28
N SER A 32 -12.83 18.86 -11.52
CA SER A 32 -12.32 17.54 -11.21
C SER A 32 -10.95 17.30 -11.88
N GLN A 33 -10.81 17.66 -13.14
CA GLN A 33 -9.56 17.48 -13.87
C GLN A 33 -8.42 18.37 -13.33
N VAL A 34 -8.71 19.60 -12.91
CA VAL A 34 -7.72 20.48 -12.26
C VAL A 34 -7.19 19.82 -10.97
N PHE A 35 -8.09 19.31 -10.09
CA PHE A 35 -7.69 18.61 -8.87
C PHE A 35 -6.86 17.37 -9.15
N ARG A 36 -7.26 16.51 -10.11
CA ARG A 36 -6.50 15.30 -10.49
C ARG A 36 -5.10 15.63 -10.99
N THR A 37 -4.97 16.67 -11.81
CA THR A 37 -3.68 17.09 -12.34
C THR A 37 -2.78 17.59 -11.22
N THR A 38 -3.32 18.41 -10.31
CA THR A 38 -2.57 18.93 -9.17
C THR A 38 -2.17 17.78 -8.21
N ALA A 39 -3.08 16.86 -7.88
CA ALA A 39 -2.78 15.69 -7.06
C ALA A 39 -1.59 14.88 -7.62
N LYS A 40 -1.54 14.72 -8.95
CA LYS A 40 -0.41 14.04 -9.61
C LYS A 40 0.91 14.82 -9.44
N ASN A 41 0.86 16.15 -9.45
CA ASN A 41 2.04 16.98 -9.20
C ASN A 41 2.53 16.86 -7.76
N GLU A 42 1.60 16.89 -6.78
CA GLU A 42 1.94 16.72 -5.35
C GLU A 42 2.54 15.33 -5.06
N LYS A 43 2.05 14.29 -5.75
CA LYS A 43 2.69 12.97 -5.69
C LYS A 43 4.14 13.00 -6.16
N ALA A 44 4.44 13.74 -7.23
CA ALA A 44 5.81 13.87 -7.73
C ALA A 44 6.71 14.63 -6.74
N HIS A 45 6.20 15.68 -6.11
CA HIS A 45 6.90 16.38 -5.03
C HIS A 45 7.17 15.46 -3.83
N ALA A 46 6.15 14.73 -3.35
CA ALA A 46 6.29 13.76 -2.27
C ALA A 46 7.36 12.69 -2.58
N GLN A 47 7.43 12.19 -3.83
CA GLN A 47 8.46 11.24 -4.24
C GLN A 47 9.87 11.81 -4.14
N ILE A 48 10.08 13.09 -4.46
CA ILE A 48 11.39 13.77 -4.30
C ILE A 48 11.79 13.76 -2.83
N TRP A 49 10.89 14.19 -1.94
CA TRP A 49 11.18 14.27 -0.50
C TRP A 49 11.39 12.90 0.11
N LEU A 50 10.59 11.91 -0.28
CA LEU A 50 10.76 10.53 0.19
C LEU A 50 12.11 9.95 -0.23
N GLY A 51 12.50 10.17 -1.49
CA GLY A 51 13.80 9.75 -2.01
C GLY A 51 14.96 10.36 -1.23
N LEU A 52 14.86 11.64 -0.87
CA LEU A 52 15.88 12.31 -0.05
C LEU A 52 15.91 11.81 1.41
N ILE A 53 14.74 11.46 1.99
CA ILE A 53 14.65 10.91 3.34
C ILE A 53 15.32 9.54 3.44
N TYR A 54 15.18 8.70 2.42
CA TYR A 54 15.72 7.34 2.42
C TYR A 54 17.04 7.17 1.68
N GLY A 55 17.56 8.22 1.05
CA GLY A 55 18.74 8.11 0.18
C GLY A 55 18.46 7.36 -1.13
N GLY A 56 17.22 7.36 -1.59
CA GLY A 56 16.67 6.63 -2.72
C GLY A 56 15.32 6.00 -2.36
N ILE A 57 14.53 5.62 -3.37
CA ILE A 57 13.31 4.84 -3.09
C ILE A 57 13.75 3.41 -2.74
N PRO A 58 13.30 2.85 -1.60
CA PRO A 58 13.72 1.52 -1.17
C PRO A 58 13.32 0.42 -2.17
N GLU A 59 14.15 -0.60 -2.28
CA GLU A 59 13.79 -1.83 -2.97
C GLU A 59 12.63 -2.56 -2.25
N ALA A 60 11.97 -3.49 -2.96
CA ALA A 60 10.74 -4.10 -2.50
C ALA A 60 10.85 -4.75 -1.10
N ALA A 61 11.97 -5.43 -0.80
CA ALA A 61 12.18 -6.06 0.52
C ALA A 61 12.23 -5.03 1.64
N ASP A 62 13.08 -4.01 1.49
CA ASP A 62 13.22 -2.92 2.48
C ASP A 62 11.92 -2.10 2.61
N ALA A 63 11.20 -1.92 1.50
CA ALA A 63 9.92 -1.23 1.49
C ALA A 63 8.86 -1.99 2.29
N LEU A 64 8.79 -3.32 2.13
CA LEU A 64 7.88 -4.19 2.90
C LEU A 64 8.17 -4.15 4.40
N GLU A 65 9.46 -4.21 4.79
CA GLU A 65 9.84 -4.11 6.21
C GLU A 65 9.45 -2.75 6.80
N LYS A 66 9.72 -1.66 6.08
CA LYS A 66 9.33 -0.31 6.52
C LYS A 66 7.83 -0.15 6.65
N ALA A 67 7.06 -0.68 5.69
CA ALA A 67 5.61 -0.68 5.75
C ALA A 67 5.12 -1.49 6.96
N MET A 68 5.58 -2.73 7.12
CA MET A 68 5.24 -3.58 8.27
C MET A 68 5.48 -2.87 9.62
N HIS A 69 6.61 -2.19 9.77
CA HIS A 69 6.91 -1.44 10.99
C HIS A 69 6.02 -0.21 11.16
N GLY A 70 5.65 0.46 10.07
CA GLY A 70 4.70 1.58 10.09
C GLY A 70 3.34 1.14 10.61
N GLU A 71 2.75 0.12 9.98
CA GLU A 71 1.46 -0.43 10.39
C GLU A 71 1.48 -0.94 11.84
N ASN A 72 2.58 -1.63 12.24
CA ASN A 72 2.74 -2.07 13.63
C ASN A 72 2.67 -0.89 14.62
N TYR A 73 3.36 0.22 14.36
CA TYR A 73 3.28 1.41 15.19
C TYR A 73 1.85 1.99 15.22
N GLU A 74 1.18 2.04 14.08
CA GLU A 74 -0.16 2.61 13.98
C GLU A 74 -1.18 1.87 14.85
N TRP A 75 -1.24 0.53 14.77
CA TRP A 75 -2.23 -0.21 15.55
C TRP A 75 -1.81 -0.48 17.00
N THR A 76 -0.49 -0.56 17.31
CA THR A 76 -0.04 -0.84 18.68
C THR A 76 -0.01 0.40 19.58
N GLN A 77 0.22 1.58 19.00
CA GLN A 77 0.44 2.83 19.72
C GLN A 77 -0.51 3.95 19.26
N MET A 78 -0.36 4.43 18.04
CA MET A 78 -0.98 5.65 17.55
C MET A 78 -2.51 5.64 17.66
N TYR A 79 -3.18 4.66 17.08
CA TYR A 79 -4.65 4.59 17.10
C TYR A 79 -5.22 4.30 18.50
N LYS A 80 -4.49 3.57 19.35
CA LYS A 80 -4.89 3.39 20.75
C LYS A 80 -4.85 4.69 21.54
N GLU A 81 -3.77 5.46 21.41
CA GLU A 81 -3.64 6.77 22.06
C GLU A 81 -4.71 7.75 21.57
N TYR A 82 -5.01 7.73 20.26
CA TYR A 82 -6.04 8.58 19.68
C TYR A 82 -7.46 8.20 20.14
N ALA A 83 -7.74 6.90 20.21
CA ALA A 83 -9.02 6.41 20.73
C ALA A 83 -9.23 6.77 22.21
N GLU A 84 -8.18 6.61 23.02
CA GLU A 84 -8.22 6.98 24.44
C GLU A 84 -8.45 8.48 24.63
N THR A 85 -7.73 9.31 23.88
CA THR A 85 -7.91 10.77 23.91
C THR A 85 -9.32 11.17 23.50
N ALA A 86 -9.85 10.59 22.43
CA ALA A 86 -11.22 10.85 21.97
C ALA A 86 -12.27 10.46 23.02
N ARG A 87 -12.10 9.34 23.73
CA ARG A 87 -13.00 8.94 24.83
C ARG A 87 -12.95 9.92 26.01
N GLN A 88 -11.74 10.40 26.37
CA GLN A 88 -11.57 11.40 27.44
C GLN A 88 -12.27 12.72 27.10
N GLU A 89 -12.37 13.06 25.81
CA GLU A 89 -13.09 14.24 25.30
C GLU A 89 -14.59 14.00 25.07
N GLY A 90 -15.11 12.80 25.35
CA GLY A 90 -16.51 12.42 25.12
C GLY A 90 -16.89 12.19 23.65
N LEU A 91 -15.89 11.92 22.79
CA LEU A 91 -16.05 11.69 21.35
C LEU A 91 -16.07 10.17 21.03
N ASP A 92 -16.98 9.41 21.68
CA ASP A 92 -17.02 7.94 21.61
C ASP A 92 -17.08 7.40 20.18
N ASN A 93 -17.89 8.00 19.32
CA ASN A 93 -18.00 7.59 17.92
C ASN A 93 -16.67 7.73 17.15
N ILE A 94 -15.85 8.73 17.48
CA ILE A 94 -14.54 8.95 16.88
C ILE A 94 -13.55 7.92 17.46
N ALA A 95 -13.60 7.67 18.76
CA ALA A 95 -12.79 6.65 19.40
C ALA A 95 -13.03 5.26 18.79
N ASP A 96 -14.29 4.88 18.58
CA ASP A 96 -14.67 3.62 17.92
C ASP A 96 -14.14 3.53 16.48
N LEU A 97 -14.06 4.64 15.75
CA LEU A 97 -13.47 4.67 14.41
C LEU A 97 -11.96 4.45 14.47
N PHE A 98 -11.26 5.09 15.41
CA PHE A 98 -9.82 4.87 15.59
C PHE A 98 -9.50 3.41 15.93
N GLU A 99 -10.27 2.77 16.82
CA GLU A 99 -10.10 1.36 17.15
C GLU A 99 -10.30 0.46 15.93
N LYS A 100 -11.37 0.68 15.15
CA LYS A 100 -11.67 -0.11 13.95
C LYS A 100 -10.61 0.05 12.86
N VAL A 101 -10.10 1.27 12.67
CA VAL A 101 -8.99 1.49 11.72
C VAL A 101 -7.74 0.80 12.24
N GLY A 102 -7.43 0.90 13.54
CA GLY A 102 -6.31 0.17 14.14
C GLY A 102 -6.37 -1.34 13.91
N ASP A 103 -7.56 -1.96 13.95
CA ASP A 103 -7.74 -3.37 13.60
C ASP A 103 -7.42 -3.64 12.10
N ILE A 104 -7.72 -2.71 11.20
CA ILE A 104 -7.37 -2.82 9.78
C ILE A 104 -5.84 -2.74 9.60
N GLU A 105 -5.16 -1.81 10.30
CA GLU A 105 -3.70 -1.67 10.19
C GLU A 105 -2.97 -2.92 10.72
N LYS A 106 -3.55 -3.62 11.70
CA LYS A 106 -3.05 -4.93 12.13
C LYS A 106 -3.11 -5.98 11.02
N GLU A 107 -4.16 -5.97 10.19
CA GLU A 107 -4.26 -6.85 9.02
C GLU A 107 -3.27 -6.44 7.91
N HIS A 108 -3.02 -5.14 7.74
CA HIS A 108 -1.99 -4.64 6.84
C HIS A 108 -0.59 -5.10 7.27
N GLU A 109 -0.23 -4.97 8.56
CA GLU A 109 1.02 -5.51 9.09
C GLU A 109 1.15 -7.01 8.81
N SER A 110 0.12 -7.80 9.09
CA SER A 110 0.10 -9.24 8.86
C SER A 110 0.35 -9.58 7.39
N ARG A 111 -0.24 -8.82 6.48
CA ARG A 111 -0.05 -8.94 5.03
C ARG A 111 1.39 -8.64 4.62
N PHE A 112 1.97 -7.53 5.07
CA PHE A 112 3.36 -7.19 4.76
C PHE A 112 4.33 -8.22 5.35
N LYS A 113 4.10 -8.66 6.58
CA LYS A 113 4.90 -9.70 7.27
C LYS A 113 4.90 -11.02 6.51
N LEU A 114 3.76 -11.42 5.93
CA LEU A 114 3.68 -12.61 5.08
C LEU A 114 4.65 -12.51 3.90
N PHE A 115 4.70 -11.35 3.21
CA PHE A 115 5.60 -11.17 2.07
C PHE A 115 7.06 -11.01 2.48
N VAL A 116 7.36 -10.39 3.61
CA VAL A 116 8.73 -10.37 4.19
C VAL A 116 9.20 -11.80 4.43
N ASN A 117 8.39 -12.65 5.05
CA ASN A 117 8.71 -14.05 5.29
C ASN A 117 8.92 -14.82 3.97
N LYS A 118 7.99 -14.68 3.01
CA LYS A 118 8.10 -15.34 1.69
C LYS A 118 9.37 -14.94 0.92
N LEU A 119 9.86 -13.71 1.09
CA LEU A 119 11.14 -13.27 0.51
C LEU A 119 12.34 -13.86 1.27
N THR A 120 12.28 -13.87 2.59
CA THR A 120 13.38 -14.33 3.46
C THR A 120 13.62 -15.84 3.32
N ASP A 121 12.55 -16.63 3.27
CA ASP A 121 12.62 -18.10 3.15
C ASP A 121 12.63 -18.62 1.71
N GLY A 122 12.54 -17.72 0.71
CA GLY A 122 12.54 -18.07 -0.71
C GLY A 122 11.23 -18.69 -1.20
N SER A 123 10.16 -18.68 -0.40
CA SER A 123 8.89 -19.32 -0.74
C SER A 123 7.96 -18.49 -1.63
N LEU A 124 8.37 -17.27 -2.04
CA LEU A 124 7.53 -16.39 -2.86
C LEU A 124 7.12 -17.06 -4.17
N PHE A 125 8.04 -17.77 -4.82
CA PHE A 125 7.82 -18.48 -6.08
C PHE A 125 8.03 -19.99 -5.95
N THR A 126 7.96 -20.57 -4.75
CA THR A 126 8.07 -22.00 -4.50
C THR A 126 6.91 -22.52 -3.67
N SER A 127 6.53 -23.77 -3.90
CA SER A 127 5.46 -24.47 -3.17
C SER A 127 5.92 -25.87 -2.80
N CYS A 128 5.44 -26.42 -1.69
CA CYS A 128 5.70 -27.80 -1.26
C CYS A 128 5.08 -28.87 -2.17
N GLY A 129 4.25 -28.47 -3.14
CA GLY A 129 3.56 -29.38 -4.05
C GLY A 129 3.10 -28.65 -5.31
N GLU A 130 2.27 -29.31 -6.11
CA GLU A 130 1.67 -28.66 -7.28
C GLU A 130 0.76 -27.51 -6.84
N THR A 131 0.99 -26.35 -7.40
CA THR A 131 0.25 -25.13 -7.15
C THR A 131 -0.14 -24.51 -8.49
N VAL A 132 -1.29 -23.83 -8.51
CA VAL A 132 -1.76 -23.10 -9.68
C VAL A 132 -1.22 -21.68 -9.64
N TRP A 133 -0.44 -21.31 -10.64
CA TRP A 133 0.14 -19.99 -10.81
C TRP A 133 -0.57 -19.23 -11.92
N LEU A 134 -0.97 -18.00 -11.65
CA LEU A 134 -1.64 -17.10 -12.59
C LEU A 134 -0.70 -15.98 -13.02
N CYS A 135 -0.45 -15.83 -14.31
CA CYS A 135 0.24 -14.67 -14.86
C CYS A 135 -0.68 -13.44 -14.80
N ARG A 136 -0.34 -12.46 -13.97
CA ARG A 136 -1.13 -11.21 -13.78
C ARG A 136 -1.21 -10.32 -15.02
N ASN A 137 -0.33 -10.54 -16.02
CA ASN A 137 -0.35 -9.75 -17.25
C ASN A 137 -1.30 -10.29 -18.31
N CYS A 138 -1.32 -11.63 -18.52
CA CYS A 138 -2.09 -12.20 -19.64
C CYS A 138 -3.09 -13.31 -19.25
N GLY A 139 -3.18 -13.64 -17.95
CA GLY A 139 -4.10 -14.68 -17.47
C GLY A 139 -3.63 -16.12 -17.72
N HIS A 140 -2.41 -16.35 -18.25
CA HIS A 140 -1.89 -17.70 -18.43
C HIS A 140 -1.80 -18.44 -17.08
N ILE A 141 -2.26 -19.68 -17.08
CA ILE A 141 -2.21 -20.57 -15.91
C ILE A 141 -1.08 -21.59 -16.10
N HIS A 142 -0.27 -21.73 -15.07
CA HIS A 142 0.79 -22.74 -14.97
C HIS A 142 0.56 -23.59 -13.71
N CYS A 143 0.70 -24.91 -13.83
CA CYS A 143 0.66 -25.83 -12.68
C CYS A 143 2.06 -26.38 -12.42
N GLY A 144 2.51 -26.33 -11.18
CA GLY A 144 3.83 -26.82 -10.77
C GLY A 144 4.25 -26.28 -9.42
N SER A 145 5.36 -26.77 -8.89
CA SER A 145 5.94 -26.29 -7.62
C SER A 145 6.50 -24.87 -7.73
N THR A 146 6.85 -24.43 -8.94
CA THR A 146 7.38 -23.09 -9.24
C THR A 146 6.78 -22.57 -10.54
N PRO A 147 6.51 -21.26 -10.67
CA PRO A 147 6.15 -20.71 -11.97
C PRO A 147 7.38 -20.60 -12.87
N PRO A 148 7.21 -20.57 -14.21
CA PRO A 148 8.32 -20.47 -15.15
C PRO A 148 9.04 -19.12 -15.00
N GLU A 149 10.34 -19.08 -15.34
CA GLU A 149 11.17 -17.87 -15.32
C GLU A 149 10.58 -16.75 -16.19
N TYR A 150 10.00 -17.14 -17.33
CA TYR A 150 9.26 -16.24 -18.23
C TYR A 150 7.94 -16.87 -18.63
N CYS A 151 6.87 -16.09 -18.62
CA CYS A 151 5.56 -16.55 -19.10
C CYS A 151 5.66 -17.02 -20.55
N PRO A 152 5.24 -18.26 -20.89
CA PRO A 152 5.36 -18.78 -22.24
C PRO A 152 4.47 -18.05 -23.26
N VAL A 153 3.44 -17.34 -22.78
CA VAL A 153 2.49 -16.62 -23.63
C VAL A 153 2.93 -15.17 -23.87
N CYS A 154 3.21 -14.41 -22.79
CA CYS A 154 3.45 -12.96 -22.90
C CYS A 154 4.88 -12.52 -22.60
N ARG A 155 5.77 -13.46 -22.29
CA ARG A 155 7.20 -13.24 -22.02
C ARG A 155 7.51 -12.34 -20.83
N LYS A 156 6.51 -12.05 -19.97
CA LYS A 156 6.76 -11.37 -18.71
C LYS A 156 7.53 -12.27 -17.74
N PRO A 157 8.45 -11.70 -16.93
CA PRO A 157 9.27 -12.48 -15.99
C PRO A 157 8.42 -13.11 -14.88
N GLN A 158 9.01 -14.05 -14.13
CA GLN A 158 8.43 -14.83 -13.04
C GLN A 158 7.68 -13.94 -12.01
N GLY A 159 8.18 -12.75 -11.74
CA GLY A 159 7.54 -11.78 -10.82
C GLY A 159 6.12 -11.35 -11.22
N TYR A 160 5.66 -11.68 -12.43
CA TYR A 160 4.27 -11.47 -12.85
C TYR A 160 3.35 -12.64 -12.49
N PHE A 161 3.87 -13.70 -11.92
CA PHE A 161 3.03 -14.81 -11.44
C PHE A 161 2.65 -14.62 -9.98
N GLN A 162 1.44 -15.00 -9.65
CA GLN A 162 0.94 -15.15 -8.28
C GLN A 162 0.29 -16.51 -8.13
N ARG A 163 0.19 -17.02 -6.92
CA ARG A 163 -0.69 -18.16 -6.63
C ARG A 163 -2.13 -17.76 -6.92
N LYS A 164 -2.90 -18.67 -7.51
CA LYS A 164 -4.28 -18.37 -7.92
C LYS A 164 -5.24 -18.24 -6.73
N ASP A 165 -4.89 -18.86 -5.60
CA ASP A 165 -5.72 -18.92 -4.39
C ASP A 165 -5.29 -17.90 -3.32
N ASP A 166 -4.34 -17.02 -3.63
CA ASP A 166 -3.86 -15.93 -2.77
C ASP A 166 -4.64 -14.61 -2.99
#